data_3f044df4a4b32489724bc8b59236b466
#
_entry.id   3f044df4a4b32489724bc8b59236b466
#
_cell.length_a   1.000
_cell.length_b   1.000
_cell.length_c   1.000
_cell.angle_alpha   90.00
_cell.angle_beta   90.00
_cell.angle_gamma   90.00
#
_symmetry.space_group_name_H-M   'P 1'
#
loop_
_entity.id
_entity.type
_entity.pdbx_description
1 polymer ?
#
loop_
_entity_poly.entity_id
_entity_poly.type
_entity_poly.pdbx_seq_one_letter_code
_entity_poly.pdbx_strand_id
1 'polypeptide(L)'
;IKALNQDFQNRSVDEIKISEIDQTIRNILFTIKKLNKWMQPQRRFSSLGTDLLGAKSFLQPSPLGTVGIIAPWNFPVGLIFYPLASIFAAGNRAMVKPSEITSATSSVIKEGVEKYFDVSELAVITGGPSVGERFSSLKLDHLLFIGSNNVAKKVASQTAKNLVPTTLELGGKSPTIIGHSANMKLAAKRILFSKTLN
;
A
#
# COMPACT_ATOMS: atom_id res chain seq x y z
N ILE A 1 6.74 4.05 17.61
CA ILE A 1 6.64 5.48 18.02
C ILE A 1 8.03 6.11 18.12
N LYS A 2 8.98 5.57 18.90
CA LYS A 2 10.33 6.17 19.05
C LYS A 2 11.03 6.41 17.71
N ALA A 3 11.04 5.41 16.81
CA ALA A 3 11.66 5.52 15.48
C ALA A 3 10.98 6.59 14.62
N LEU A 4 9.64 6.65 14.61
CA LEU A 4 8.89 7.69 13.91
C LEU A 4 9.23 9.09 14.46
N ASN A 5 9.32 9.25 15.77
CA ASN A 5 9.75 10.53 16.35
C ASN A 5 11.21 10.89 16.00
N GLN A 6 12.08 9.91 15.87
CA GLN A 6 13.45 10.14 15.42
C GLN A 6 13.49 10.63 13.96
N ASP A 7 12.69 10.04 13.07
CA ASP A 7 12.65 10.42 11.66
C ASP A 7 11.96 11.78 11.44
N PHE A 8 10.86 12.05 12.16
CA PHE A 8 10.01 13.23 11.95
C PHE A 8 10.25 14.37 12.97
N GLN A 9 11.06 14.16 13.98
CA GLN A 9 11.43 15.09 15.06
C GLN A 9 10.26 15.60 15.90
N ASN A 10 9.18 16.10 15.31
CA ASN A 10 8.07 16.77 16.00
C ASN A 10 6.68 16.17 15.72
N ARG A 11 6.60 14.96 15.19
CA ARG A 11 5.30 14.34 14.93
C ARG A 11 4.63 13.95 16.25
N SER A 12 3.38 14.40 16.45
CA SER A 12 2.63 14.11 17.66
C SER A 12 2.46 12.60 17.89
N VAL A 13 2.61 12.14 19.14
CA VAL A 13 2.37 10.73 19.50
C VAL A 13 0.94 10.31 19.20
N ASP A 14 -0.04 11.21 19.42
CA ASP A 14 -1.45 10.92 19.14
C ASP A 14 -1.71 10.84 17.64
N GLU A 15 -1.08 11.72 16.85
CA GLU A 15 -1.12 11.64 15.39
C GLU A 15 -0.54 10.30 14.90
N ILE A 16 0.64 9.90 15.38
CA ILE A 16 1.26 8.62 15.04
C ILE A 16 0.32 7.45 15.36
N LYS A 17 -0.25 7.44 16.56
CA LYS A 17 -1.18 6.38 16.97
C LYS A 17 -2.38 6.32 16.03
N ILE A 18 -3.05 7.44 15.82
CA ILE A 18 -4.30 7.49 15.04
C ILE A 18 -4.06 7.21 13.56
N SER A 19 -3.05 7.86 12.96
CA SER A 19 -2.84 7.82 11.51
C SER A 19 -2.04 6.61 11.01
N GLU A 20 -1.14 6.08 11.86
CA GLU A 20 -0.23 4.99 11.46
C GLU A 20 -0.61 3.65 12.10
N ILE A 21 -0.77 3.63 13.42
CA ILE A 21 -0.92 2.36 14.15
C ILE A 21 -2.36 1.87 14.18
N ASP A 22 -3.29 2.70 14.67
CA ASP A 22 -4.69 2.28 14.83
C ASP A 22 -5.36 1.99 13.48
N GLN A 23 -5.08 2.80 12.46
CA GLN A 23 -5.58 2.57 11.12
C GLN A 23 -5.04 1.27 10.52
N THR A 24 -3.74 0.99 10.73
CA THR A 24 -3.11 -0.26 10.29
C THR A 24 -3.78 -1.47 10.93
N ILE A 25 -3.93 -1.45 12.25
CA ILE A 25 -4.58 -2.54 12.99
C ILE A 25 -6.03 -2.74 12.52
N ARG A 26 -6.80 -1.66 12.37
CA ARG A 26 -8.19 -1.72 11.89
C ARG A 26 -8.29 -2.30 10.48
N ASN A 27 -7.38 -1.92 9.59
CA ASN A 27 -7.33 -2.45 8.23
C ASN A 27 -7.05 -3.96 8.21
N ILE A 28 -6.08 -4.42 9.01
CA ILE A 28 -5.76 -5.85 9.14
C ILE A 28 -6.95 -6.63 9.70
N LEU A 29 -7.56 -6.15 10.78
CA LEU A 29 -8.73 -6.80 11.40
C LEU A 29 -9.93 -6.85 10.43
N PHE A 30 -10.17 -5.78 9.68
CA PHE A 30 -11.20 -5.76 8.64
C PHE A 30 -10.91 -6.81 7.55
N THR A 31 -9.67 -6.90 7.09
CA THR A 31 -9.23 -7.86 6.09
C THR A 31 -9.45 -9.30 6.57
N ILE A 32 -9.03 -9.62 7.79
CA ILE A 32 -9.25 -10.93 8.42
C ILE A 32 -10.74 -11.27 8.46
N LYS A 33 -11.57 -10.33 8.91
CA LYS A 33 -13.04 -10.52 8.99
C LYS A 33 -13.69 -10.78 7.62
N LYS A 34 -13.13 -10.22 6.54
CA LYS A 34 -13.69 -10.32 5.18
C LYS A 34 -13.09 -11.45 4.36
N LEU A 35 -11.96 -12.00 4.78
CA LEU A 35 -11.16 -12.96 4.00
C LEU A 35 -11.98 -14.14 3.49
N ASN A 36 -12.71 -14.83 4.36
CA ASN A 36 -13.53 -15.99 3.98
C ASN A 36 -14.54 -15.66 2.88
N LYS A 37 -15.12 -14.46 2.90
CA LYS A 37 -16.05 -14.01 1.86
C LYS A 37 -15.32 -13.73 0.54
N TRP A 38 -14.16 -13.11 0.59
CA TRP A 38 -13.39 -12.74 -0.60
C TRP A 38 -12.79 -13.96 -1.32
N MET A 39 -12.50 -15.02 -0.60
CA MET A 39 -11.97 -16.27 -1.16
C MET A 39 -13.03 -17.11 -1.92
N GLN A 40 -14.31 -16.81 -1.76
CA GLN A 40 -15.36 -17.61 -2.38
C GLN A 40 -15.41 -17.42 -3.90
N PRO A 41 -15.52 -18.51 -4.67
CA PRO A 41 -15.78 -18.43 -6.10
C PRO A 41 -17.09 -17.67 -6.38
N GLN A 42 -17.06 -16.77 -7.34
CA GLN A 42 -18.23 -15.99 -7.74
C GLN A 42 -18.79 -16.52 -9.06
N ARG A 43 -20.00 -17.03 -9.03
CA ARG A 43 -20.68 -17.44 -10.26
C ARG A 43 -20.86 -16.22 -11.18
N ARG A 44 -20.61 -16.41 -12.46
CA ARG A 44 -20.82 -15.42 -13.53
C ARG A 44 -21.74 -16.00 -14.60
N PHE A 45 -22.55 -15.14 -15.20
CA PHE A 45 -23.32 -15.48 -16.38
C PHE A 45 -22.37 -15.52 -17.59
N SER A 46 -22.42 -16.59 -18.38
CA SER A 46 -21.59 -16.74 -19.58
C SER A 46 -22.32 -16.22 -20.81
N SER A 47 -23.33 -17.01 -21.25
CA SER A 47 -24.28 -16.66 -22.29
C SER A 47 -25.56 -17.48 -22.11
N LEU A 48 -26.68 -17.01 -22.67
CA LEU A 48 -27.96 -17.68 -22.51
C LEU A 48 -27.91 -19.12 -23.05
N GLY A 49 -27.28 -19.31 -24.20
CA GLY A 49 -27.18 -20.62 -24.84
C GLY A 49 -26.34 -21.62 -24.06
N THR A 50 -25.17 -21.19 -23.57
CA THR A 50 -24.27 -22.08 -22.79
C THR A 50 -24.81 -22.39 -21.40
N ASP A 51 -25.44 -21.43 -20.73
CA ASP A 51 -26.04 -21.64 -19.41
C ASP A 51 -27.23 -22.59 -19.49
N LEU A 52 -28.06 -22.54 -20.54
CA LEU A 52 -29.15 -23.49 -20.80
C LEU A 52 -28.65 -24.91 -21.05
N LEU A 53 -27.45 -25.07 -21.62
CA LEU A 53 -26.78 -26.36 -21.81
C LEU A 53 -26.08 -26.87 -20.53
N GLY A 54 -26.25 -26.19 -19.40
CA GLY A 54 -25.69 -26.59 -18.11
C GLY A 54 -24.26 -26.13 -17.82
N ALA A 55 -23.67 -25.25 -18.65
CA ALA A 55 -22.36 -24.65 -18.38
C ALA A 55 -22.40 -23.76 -17.12
N LYS A 56 -21.29 -23.74 -16.40
CA LYS A 56 -21.14 -22.90 -15.19
C LYS A 56 -19.83 -22.17 -15.25
N SER A 57 -19.89 -20.84 -15.22
CA SER A 57 -18.73 -19.96 -15.19
C SER A 57 -18.52 -19.35 -13.82
N PHE A 58 -17.27 -19.33 -13.36
CA PHE A 58 -16.90 -18.80 -12.08
C PHE A 58 -15.69 -17.87 -12.20
N LEU A 59 -15.68 -16.82 -11.37
CA LEU A 59 -14.48 -16.05 -11.05
C LEU A 59 -13.89 -16.62 -9.79
N GLN A 60 -12.69 -17.18 -9.90
CA GLN A 60 -11.95 -17.75 -8.76
C GLN A 60 -10.80 -16.82 -8.41
N PRO A 61 -10.77 -16.20 -7.20
CA PRO A 61 -9.59 -15.49 -6.73
C PRO A 61 -8.39 -16.43 -6.62
N SER A 62 -7.24 -15.99 -7.13
CA SER A 62 -5.99 -16.75 -7.08
C SER A 62 -4.82 -15.79 -6.81
N PRO A 63 -3.78 -16.21 -6.06
CA PRO A 63 -2.60 -15.38 -5.85
C PRO A 63 -1.86 -15.10 -7.15
N LEU A 64 -1.26 -13.93 -7.26
CA LEU A 64 -0.38 -13.57 -8.38
C LEU A 64 1.01 -14.20 -8.22
N GLY A 65 1.52 -14.28 -6.98
CA GLY A 65 2.86 -14.74 -6.68
C GLY A 65 3.59 -13.80 -5.73
N THR A 66 4.70 -13.20 -6.18
CA THR A 66 5.50 -12.25 -5.38
C THR A 66 5.17 -10.82 -5.76
N VAL A 67 4.67 -10.06 -4.81
CA VAL A 67 4.29 -8.64 -4.99
C VAL A 67 5.33 -7.73 -4.35
N GLY A 68 5.87 -6.79 -5.12
CA GLY A 68 6.75 -5.75 -4.61
C GLY A 68 5.98 -4.53 -4.11
N ILE A 69 6.47 -3.88 -3.05
CA ILE A 69 5.98 -2.59 -2.57
C ILE A 69 7.16 -1.62 -2.48
N ILE A 70 7.05 -0.47 -3.12
CA ILE A 70 7.93 0.68 -2.88
C ILE A 70 7.09 1.73 -2.17
N ALA A 71 7.40 1.99 -0.90
CA ALA A 71 6.62 2.87 -0.03
C ALA A 71 7.30 4.22 0.19
N PRO A 72 6.52 5.31 0.36
CA PRO A 72 7.02 6.65 0.63
C PRO A 72 7.34 6.87 2.11
N TRP A 73 7.81 8.09 2.41
CA TRP A 73 8.25 8.49 3.74
C TRP A 73 7.14 9.04 4.66
N ASN A 74 6.06 9.57 4.10
CA ASN A 74 5.08 10.39 4.85
C ASN A 74 4.21 9.60 5.85
N PHE A 75 3.84 8.37 5.51
CA PHE A 75 3.18 7.41 6.40
C PHE A 75 3.86 6.03 6.29
N PRO A 76 5.11 5.92 6.81
CA PRO A 76 5.98 4.78 6.51
C PRO A 76 5.49 3.45 7.07
N VAL A 77 4.66 3.44 8.11
CA VAL A 77 4.04 2.22 8.64
C VAL A 77 2.76 1.90 7.87
N GLY A 78 1.83 2.85 7.79
CA GLY A 78 0.53 2.64 7.16
C GLY A 78 0.64 2.23 5.70
N LEU A 79 1.43 2.96 4.91
CA LEU A 79 1.56 2.72 3.46
C LEU A 79 2.37 1.46 3.09
N ILE A 80 2.96 0.79 4.07
CA ILE A 80 3.51 -0.56 3.94
C ILE A 80 2.46 -1.61 4.33
N PHE A 81 1.90 -1.50 5.54
CA PHE A 81 1.07 -2.55 6.11
C PHE A 81 -0.37 -2.58 5.58
N TYR A 82 -0.93 -1.46 5.09
CA TYR A 82 -2.25 -1.47 4.43
C TYR A 82 -2.27 -2.37 3.19
N PRO A 83 -1.38 -2.18 2.20
CA PRO A 83 -1.35 -3.07 1.05
C PRO A 83 -0.90 -4.48 1.42
N LEU A 84 0.03 -4.68 2.38
CA LEU A 84 0.45 -6.00 2.83
C LEU A 84 -0.72 -6.85 3.34
N ALA A 85 -1.66 -6.26 4.08
CA ALA A 85 -2.85 -6.99 4.54
C ALA A 85 -3.64 -7.59 3.37
N SER A 86 -3.81 -6.84 2.29
CA SER A 86 -4.51 -7.28 1.08
C SER A 86 -3.69 -8.27 0.25
N ILE A 87 -2.39 -8.07 0.17
CA ILE A 87 -1.46 -8.95 -0.55
C ILE A 87 -1.46 -10.35 0.08
N PHE A 88 -1.34 -10.43 1.40
CA PHE A 88 -1.41 -11.70 2.12
C PHE A 88 -2.80 -12.33 2.10
N ALA A 89 -3.86 -11.52 2.20
CA ALA A 89 -5.24 -12.02 2.07
C ALA A 89 -5.50 -12.69 0.72
N ALA A 90 -4.82 -12.23 -0.34
CA ALA A 90 -4.88 -12.86 -1.66
C ALA A 90 -3.93 -14.07 -1.83
N GLY A 91 -3.19 -14.46 -0.77
CA GLY A 91 -2.26 -15.61 -0.79
C GLY A 91 -0.91 -15.32 -1.45
N ASN A 92 -0.54 -14.06 -1.63
CA ASN A 92 0.73 -13.67 -2.24
C ASN A 92 1.87 -13.60 -1.20
N ARG A 93 3.10 -13.63 -1.70
CA ARG A 93 4.32 -13.24 -0.99
C ARG A 93 4.63 -11.78 -1.24
N ALA A 94 5.43 -11.16 -0.38
CA ALA A 94 5.76 -9.76 -0.54
C ALA A 94 7.24 -9.44 -0.37
N MET A 95 7.71 -8.47 -1.15
CA MET A 95 8.97 -7.77 -0.93
C MET A 95 8.67 -6.28 -0.74
N VAL A 96 9.29 -5.66 0.25
CA VAL A 96 9.06 -4.25 0.58
C VAL A 96 10.35 -3.46 0.54
N LYS A 97 10.34 -2.35 -0.18
CA LYS A 97 11.39 -1.33 -0.11
C LYS A 97 10.80 -0.08 0.55
N PRO A 98 11.03 0.13 1.86
CA PRO A 98 10.62 1.34 2.56
C PRO A 98 11.45 2.54 2.10
N SER A 99 11.01 3.75 2.48
CA SER A 99 11.74 4.97 2.17
C SER A 99 13.04 5.08 2.95
N GLU A 100 14.10 5.50 2.30
CA GLU A 100 15.39 5.84 2.91
C GLU A 100 15.32 7.12 3.77
N ILE A 101 14.33 7.97 3.55
CA ILE A 101 14.12 9.21 4.32
C ILE A 101 13.73 8.90 5.76
N THR A 102 12.97 7.82 5.98
CA THR A 102 12.55 7.35 7.31
C THR A 102 13.36 6.13 7.73
N SER A 103 14.66 6.31 7.86
CA SER A 103 15.62 5.21 8.05
C SER A 103 15.46 4.50 9.40
N ALA A 104 15.18 5.22 10.48
CA ALA A 104 14.96 4.63 11.79
C ALA A 104 13.69 3.75 11.82
N THR A 105 12.60 4.24 11.25
CA THR A 105 11.36 3.49 11.10
C THR A 105 11.55 2.27 10.19
N SER A 106 12.26 2.44 9.08
CA SER A 106 12.55 1.35 8.14
C SER A 106 13.37 0.23 8.77
N SER A 107 14.33 0.56 9.65
CA SER A 107 15.12 -0.42 10.41
C SER A 107 14.25 -1.22 11.37
N VAL A 108 13.39 -0.55 12.14
CA VAL A 108 12.46 -1.22 13.08
C VAL A 108 11.47 -2.11 12.34
N ILE A 109 10.96 -1.68 11.16
CA ILE A 109 10.09 -2.52 10.34
C ILE A 109 10.84 -3.75 9.86
N LYS A 110 12.08 -3.59 9.38
CA LYS A 110 12.92 -4.72 8.93
C LYS A 110 13.17 -5.71 10.06
N GLU A 111 13.63 -5.25 11.22
CA GLU A 111 13.86 -6.10 12.40
C GLU A 111 12.58 -6.85 12.83
N GLY A 112 11.44 -6.15 12.84
CA GLY A 112 10.15 -6.76 13.14
C GLY A 112 9.75 -7.84 12.14
N VAL A 113 9.94 -7.59 10.85
CA VAL A 113 9.63 -8.56 9.80
C VAL A 113 10.54 -9.78 9.90
N GLU A 114 11.85 -9.60 10.04
CA GLU A 114 12.82 -10.71 10.19
C GLU A 114 12.56 -11.58 11.43
N LYS A 115 11.92 -11.01 12.45
CA LYS A 115 11.56 -11.74 13.68
C LYS A 115 10.29 -12.58 13.54
N TYR A 116 9.31 -12.13 12.76
CA TYR A 116 7.96 -12.72 12.76
C TYR A 116 7.58 -13.42 11.45
N PHE A 117 8.32 -13.22 10.36
CA PHE A 117 8.04 -13.80 9.05
C PHE A 117 9.26 -14.55 8.51
N ASP A 118 8.99 -15.62 7.78
CA ASP A 118 10.03 -16.24 6.96
C ASP A 118 10.36 -15.33 5.77
N VAL A 119 11.63 -15.29 5.37
CA VAL A 119 12.10 -14.48 4.24
C VAL A 119 11.39 -14.82 2.93
N SER A 120 10.91 -16.05 2.79
CA SER A 120 10.13 -16.49 1.63
C SER A 120 8.69 -15.97 1.62
N GLU A 121 8.18 -15.45 2.75
CA GLU A 121 6.86 -14.85 2.88
C GLU A 121 6.93 -13.33 2.74
N LEU A 122 7.84 -12.70 3.49
CA LEU A 122 8.01 -11.26 3.53
C LEU A 122 9.48 -10.86 3.69
N ALA A 123 10.00 -10.10 2.75
CA ALA A 123 11.34 -9.53 2.81
C ALA A 123 11.31 -7.99 2.81
N VAL A 124 12.12 -7.35 3.65
CA VAL A 124 12.29 -5.89 3.68
C VAL A 124 13.69 -5.52 3.22
N ILE A 125 13.77 -4.77 2.13
CA ILE A 125 15.02 -4.34 1.49
C ILE A 125 15.21 -2.86 1.73
N THR A 126 16.10 -2.50 2.64
CA THR A 126 16.45 -1.11 2.93
C THR A 126 17.54 -0.61 1.99
N GLY A 127 17.55 0.69 1.72
CA GLY A 127 18.58 1.33 0.91
C GLY A 127 18.07 2.54 0.14
N GLY A 128 18.98 3.28 -0.45
CA GLY A 128 18.73 4.53 -1.18
C GLY A 128 18.15 4.34 -2.59
N PRO A 129 18.13 5.41 -3.40
CA PRO A 129 17.53 5.41 -4.75
C PRO A 129 18.07 4.32 -5.68
N SER A 130 19.34 3.99 -5.63
CA SER A 130 19.94 2.90 -6.44
C SER A 130 19.38 1.52 -6.11
N VAL A 131 19.07 1.26 -4.82
CA VAL A 131 18.38 0.05 -4.40
C VAL A 131 16.95 0.05 -4.92
N GLY A 132 16.25 1.19 -4.88
CA GLY A 132 14.90 1.34 -5.44
C GLY A 132 14.87 1.08 -6.95
N GLU A 133 15.87 1.54 -7.69
CA GLU A 133 16.00 1.27 -9.12
C GLU A 133 16.19 -0.22 -9.39
N ARG A 134 17.11 -0.87 -8.68
CA ARG A 134 17.31 -2.33 -8.79
C ARG A 134 16.06 -3.10 -8.37
N PHE A 135 15.38 -2.68 -7.32
CA PHE A 135 14.14 -3.29 -6.86
C PHE A 135 13.05 -3.25 -7.95
N SER A 136 12.90 -2.11 -8.62
CA SER A 136 11.92 -1.95 -9.72
C SER A 136 12.29 -2.74 -10.98
N SER A 137 13.52 -3.23 -11.12
CA SER A 137 13.97 -4.08 -12.23
C SER A 137 13.83 -5.59 -11.95
N LEU A 138 13.36 -5.98 -10.77
CA LEU A 138 13.14 -7.39 -10.45
C LEU A 138 11.98 -7.97 -11.26
N LYS A 139 12.02 -9.27 -11.52
CA LYS A 139 10.92 -10.03 -12.14
C LYS A 139 9.89 -10.40 -11.09
N LEU A 140 9.08 -9.42 -10.70
CA LEU A 140 7.97 -9.60 -9.78
C LEU A 140 6.69 -9.94 -10.56
N ASP A 141 5.71 -10.52 -9.88
CA ASP A 141 4.39 -10.78 -10.46
C ASP A 141 3.49 -9.53 -10.43
N HIS A 142 3.79 -8.59 -9.54
CA HIS A 142 3.18 -7.26 -9.47
C HIS A 142 4.08 -6.29 -8.69
N LEU A 143 4.03 -4.99 -9.02
CA LEU A 143 4.68 -3.93 -8.24
C LEU A 143 3.68 -2.84 -7.87
N LEU A 144 3.54 -2.58 -6.57
CA LEU A 144 2.87 -1.40 -6.04
C LEU A 144 3.92 -0.32 -5.73
N PHE A 145 3.78 0.83 -6.36
CA PHE A 145 4.57 2.02 -6.08
C PHE A 145 3.69 3.12 -5.50
N ILE A 146 4.10 3.68 -4.39
CA ILE A 146 3.45 4.84 -3.76
C ILE A 146 4.48 5.96 -3.66
N GLY A 147 4.22 7.11 -4.32
CA GLY A 147 5.18 8.21 -4.30
C GLY A 147 4.95 9.30 -5.35
N SER A 148 6.00 9.99 -5.74
CA SER A 148 5.89 11.11 -6.68
C SER A 148 5.78 10.66 -8.15
N ASN A 149 5.11 11.47 -8.97
CA ASN A 149 4.96 11.22 -10.42
C ASN A 149 6.31 11.05 -11.13
N ASN A 150 7.34 11.81 -10.73
CA ASN A 150 8.66 11.75 -11.37
C ASN A 150 9.36 10.40 -11.10
N VAL A 151 9.24 9.86 -9.89
CA VAL A 151 9.79 8.54 -9.54
C VAL A 151 8.95 7.44 -10.18
N ALA A 152 7.62 7.58 -10.20
CA ALA A 152 6.71 6.64 -10.84
C ALA A 152 7.05 6.38 -12.31
N LYS A 153 7.37 7.43 -13.07
CA LYS A 153 7.80 7.28 -14.48
C LYS A 153 9.05 6.42 -14.62
N LYS A 154 10.03 6.58 -13.72
CA LYS A 154 11.25 5.76 -13.70
C LYS A 154 10.93 4.30 -13.34
N VAL A 155 10.11 4.09 -12.30
CA VAL A 155 9.66 2.77 -11.88
C VAL A 155 8.92 2.06 -13.02
N ALA A 156 7.93 2.71 -13.64
CA ALA A 156 7.18 2.15 -14.76
C ALA A 156 8.09 1.78 -15.96
N SER A 157 9.09 2.61 -16.26
CA SER A 157 10.08 2.31 -17.30
C SER A 157 10.93 1.07 -16.97
N GLN A 158 11.26 0.83 -15.71
CA GLN A 158 12.02 -0.36 -15.31
C GLN A 158 11.15 -1.63 -15.32
N THR A 159 9.93 -1.55 -14.76
CA THR A 159 9.01 -2.70 -14.71
C THR A 159 8.57 -3.14 -16.10
N ALA A 160 8.41 -2.21 -17.05
CA ALA A 160 8.06 -2.52 -18.45
C ALA A 160 9.07 -3.44 -19.13
N LYS A 161 10.35 -3.41 -18.77
CA LYS A 161 11.38 -4.30 -19.34
C LYS A 161 11.12 -5.78 -19.08
N ASN A 162 10.46 -6.09 -17.98
CA ASN A 162 10.09 -7.44 -17.56
C ASN A 162 8.57 -7.68 -17.65
N LEU A 163 7.80 -6.75 -18.25
CA LEU A 163 6.34 -6.79 -18.33
C LEU A 163 5.67 -6.98 -16.97
N VAL A 164 6.25 -6.44 -15.90
CA VAL A 164 5.69 -6.49 -14.55
C VAL A 164 4.50 -5.52 -14.44
N PRO A 165 3.29 -6.01 -14.17
CA PRO A 165 2.13 -5.15 -13.95
C PRO A 165 2.36 -4.22 -12.75
N THR A 166 1.98 -2.94 -12.85
CA THR A 166 2.19 -1.97 -11.79
C THR A 166 0.91 -1.27 -11.37
N THR A 167 0.78 -1.06 -10.06
CA THR A 167 -0.18 -0.11 -9.48
C THR A 167 0.60 1.11 -9.01
N LEU A 168 0.20 2.29 -9.46
CA LEU A 168 0.87 3.56 -9.14
C LEU A 168 -0.09 4.43 -8.33
N GLU A 169 0.23 4.61 -7.04
CA GLU A 169 -0.47 5.50 -6.14
C GLU A 169 0.34 6.80 -6.01
N LEU A 170 -0.19 7.88 -6.54
CA LEU A 170 0.55 9.12 -6.78
C LEU A 170 -0.09 10.31 -6.09
N GLY A 171 0.68 11.40 -5.95
CA GLY A 171 0.18 12.65 -5.41
C GLY A 171 -0.88 13.30 -6.30
N GLY A 172 -1.71 14.12 -5.67
CA GLY A 172 -2.74 14.90 -6.33
C GLY A 172 -2.76 16.35 -5.84
N LYS A 173 -3.58 17.19 -6.46
CA LYS A 173 -3.76 18.60 -6.07
C LYS A 173 -4.92 18.80 -5.09
N SER A 174 -5.90 17.90 -5.06
CA SER A 174 -7.07 17.92 -4.16
C SER A 174 -7.63 19.34 -3.92
N PRO A 175 -8.16 20.04 -4.95
CA PRO A 175 -8.62 21.40 -4.82
C PRO A 175 -9.81 21.48 -3.87
N THR A 176 -9.82 22.50 -3.01
CA THR A 176 -10.95 22.78 -2.11
C THR A 176 -11.73 23.97 -2.64
N ILE A 177 -13.02 23.76 -2.96
CA ILE A 177 -13.93 24.81 -3.43
C ILE A 177 -14.87 25.19 -2.29
N ILE A 178 -14.89 26.49 -1.94
CA ILE A 178 -15.74 27.02 -0.87
C ILE A 178 -16.86 27.83 -1.52
N GLY A 179 -18.09 27.33 -1.43
CA GLY A 179 -19.27 28.02 -1.95
C GLY A 179 -19.71 29.21 -1.05
N HIS A 180 -20.50 30.13 -1.61
CA HIS A 180 -20.96 31.34 -0.91
C HIS A 180 -21.74 31.04 0.38
N SER A 181 -22.47 29.93 0.46
CA SER A 181 -23.27 29.52 1.63
C SER A 181 -22.47 28.81 2.72
N ALA A 182 -21.14 28.60 2.52
CA ALA A 182 -20.34 27.87 3.46
C ALA A 182 -20.04 28.66 4.74
N ASN A 183 -19.99 27.97 5.88
CA ASN A 183 -19.49 28.56 7.12
C ASN A 183 -17.95 28.70 7.02
N MET A 184 -17.49 29.92 6.76
CA MET A 184 -16.07 30.23 6.53
C MET A 184 -15.16 29.83 7.70
N LYS A 185 -15.61 30.04 8.95
CA LYS A 185 -14.85 29.72 10.16
C LYS A 185 -14.65 28.19 10.29
N LEU A 186 -15.68 27.41 9.99
CA LEU A 186 -15.62 25.95 10.00
C LEU A 186 -14.77 25.43 8.83
N ALA A 187 -14.94 26.00 7.64
CA ALA A 187 -14.15 25.65 6.45
C ALA A 187 -12.65 25.88 6.70
N ALA A 188 -12.27 27.06 7.22
CA ALA A 188 -10.88 27.37 7.54
C ALA A 188 -10.27 26.36 8.53
N LYS A 189 -11.00 26.02 9.63
CA LYS A 189 -10.52 25.01 10.58
C LYS A 189 -10.29 23.64 9.93
N ARG A 190 -11.23 23.17 9.12
CA ARG A 190 -11.14 21.86 8.45
C ARG A 190 -10.01 21.81 7.42
N ILE A 191 -9.87 22.88 6.63
CA ILE A 191 -8.79 22.99 5.64
C ILE A 191 -7.44 23.00 6.34
N LEU A 192 -7.28 23.82 7.39
CA LEU A 192 -6.05 23.89 8.16
C LEU A 192 -5.69 22.50 8.72
N PHE A 193 -6.62 21.86 9.42
CA PHE A 193 -6.42 20.52 9.97
C PHE A 193 -5.99 19.51 8.88
N SER A 194 -6.70 19.47 7.74
CA SER A 194 -6.37 18.53 6.66
C SER A 194 -5.01 18.80 6.00
N LYS A 195 -4.60 20.09 5.94
CA LYS A 195 -3.32 20.47 5.32
C LYS A 195 -2.11 20.35 6.25
N THR A 196 -2.34 20.28 7.56
CA THR A 196 -1.26 20.16 8.54
C THR A 196 -1.13 18.75 9.11
N LEU A 197 -2.00 17.83 8.73
CA LEU A 197 -1.94 16.43 9.17
C LEU A 197 -0.75 15.67 8.56
N ASN A 198 -0.24 16.15 7.41
CA ASN A 198 0.86 15.51 6.69
C ASN A 198 1.62 16.51 5.80
#